data_57995956dd75f3b6cda720c13239dc1e
#
_entry.id   57995956dd75f3b6cda720c13239dc1e
#
_cell.length_a   1.000
_cell.length_b   1.000
_cell.length_c   1.000
_cell.angle_alpha   90.00
_cell.angle_beta   90.00
_cell.angle_gamma   90.00
#
_symmetry.space_group_name_H-M   'P 1'
#
loop_
_entity.id
_entity.type
_entity.pdbx_description
1 polymer ?
#
loop_
_entity_poly.entity_id
_entity_poly.type
_entity_poly.pdbx_seq_one_letter_code
_entity_poly.pdbx_strand_id
1 'polypeptide(L)'
;MDIKSKSTNTEFSSLAKIMHWVFVLIFLYALLKQIDSLNQLEDDNLLRFEVLFALTFVSLLAIRFFYMRKTQKSSLPENTPKSQKLAAKIVHLGMYICLAAIPFSGLIIGLLFWLGLKDGVLINIVIGIHEFAVSLIYWLIGIHVVAAIYHRIRKDGVWSSMVPFWKEYN
;
A
#
# COMPACT_ATOMS: atom_id res chain seq x y z
N MET A 1 30.54 34.20 -2.17
CA MET A 1 30.95 32.80 -2.28
C MET A 1 29.79 31.95 -1.75
N ASP A 2 28.77 31.74 -2.64
CA ASP A 2 27.52 31.04 -2.26
C ASP A 2 27.77 29.55 -2.27
N ILE A 3 27.86 28.97 -1.08
CA ILE A 3 27.82 27.49 -0.92
C ILE A 3 26.36 27.10 -1.04
N LYS A 4 25.87 26.86 -2.26
CA LYS A 4 24.63 26.15 -2.50
C LYS A 4 24.77 24.78 -1.83
N SER A 5 24.17 24.65 -0.66
CA SER A 5 23.93 23.35 -0.03
C SER A 5 23.13 22.48 -1.00
N LYS A 6 23.84 21.61 -1.71
CA LYS A 6 23.25 20.60 -2.58
C LYS A 6 22.52 19.63 -1.68
N SER A 7 21.21 19.83 -1.47
CA SER A 7 20.37 18.86 -0.78
C SER A 7 20.41 17.56 -1.59
N THR A 8 21.17 16.59 -1.12
CA THR A 8 21.24 15.26 -1.71
C THR A 8 19.94 14.52 -1.37
N ASN A 9 18.83 14.92 -2.01
CA ASN A 9 17.63 14.11 -2.00
C ASN A 9 17.95 12.80 -2.74
N THR A 10 17.96 11.70 -2.02
CA THR A 10 18.15 10.38 -2.62
C THR A 10 16.92 10.03 -3.44
N GLU A 11 17.03 10.10 -4.76
CA GLU A 11 15.97 9.60 -5.63
C GLU A 11 15.84 8.08 -5.48
N PHE A 12 14.60 7.60 -5.50
CA PHE A 12 14.34 6.16 -5.56
C PHE A 12 14.76 5.59 -6.93
N SER A 13 15.24 4.35 -6.93
CA SER A 13 15.61 3.67 -8.17
C SER A 13 14.40 3.56 -9.12
N SER A 14 14.67 3.48 -10.42
CA SER A 14 13.62 3.28 -11.43
C SER A 14 12.76 2.06 -11.15
N LEU A 15 13.39 0.97 -10.68
CA LEU A 15 12.68 -0.25 -10.31
C LEU A 15 11.73 -0.02 -9.11
N ALA A 16 12.17 0.74 -8.08
CA ALA A 16 11.31 1.10 -6.96
C ALA A 16 10.07 1.89 -7.39
N LYS A 17 10.26 2.86 -8.31
CA LYS A 17 9.17 3.66 -8.90
C LYS A 17 8.19 2.77 -9.70
N ILE A 18 8.71 1.89 -10.57
CA ILE A 18 7.89 0.96 -11.35
C ILE A 18 7.09 0.05 -10.42
N MET A 19 7.74 -0.59 -9.45
CA MET A 19 7.06 -1.47 -8.48
C MET A 19 5.97 -0.73 -7.69
N HIS A 20 6.21 0.53 -7.33
CA HIS A 20 5.21 1.34 -6.64
C HIS A 20 3.96 1.56 -7.52
N TRP A 21 4.14 1.99 -8.76
CA TRP A 21 3.04 2.30 -9.66
C TRP A 21 2.30 1.07 -10.15
N VAL A 22 3.00 -0.04 -10.42
CA VAL A 22 2.36 -1.33 -10.71
C VAL A 22 1.50 -1.76 -9.53
N PHE A 23 2.00 -1.61 -8.30
CA PHE A 23 1.25 -1.94 -7.09
C PHE A 23 0.01 -1.06 -6.92
N VAL A 24 0.10 0.24 -7.21
CA VAL A 24 -1.05 1.16 -7.22
C VAL A 24 -2.12 0.70 -8.21
N LEU A 25 -1.74 0.29 -9.42
CA LEU A 25 -2.69 -0.18 -10.44
C LEU A 25 -3.39 -1.49 -10.01
N ILE A 26 -2.64 -2.45 -9.45
CA ILE A 26 -3.21 -3.69 -8.94
C ILE A 26 -4.17 -3.41 -7.76
N PHE A 27 -3.81 -2.50 -6.88
CA PHE A 27 -4.67 -2.09 -5.77
C PHE A 27 -5.95 -1.41 -6.26
N LEU A 28 -5.86 -0.49 -7.23
CA LEU A 28 -7.05 0.13 -7.84
C LEU A 28 -7.95 -0.91 -8.51
N TYR A 29 -7.37 -1.89 -9.19
CA TYR A 29 -8.13 -3.01 -9.75
C TYR A 29 -8.87 -3.78 -8.65
N ALA A 30 -8.20 -4.08 -7.53
CA ALA A 30 -8.83 -4.74 -6.38
C ALA A 30 -10.03 -3.95 -5.84
N LEU A 31 -9.92 -2.62 -5.77
CA LEU A 31 -11.02 -1.76 -5.33
C LEU A 31 -12.23 -1.78 -6.28
N LEU A 32 -11.97 -1.87 -7.60
CA LEU A 32 -13.03 -1.90 -8.60
C LEU A 32 -13.72 -3.28 -8.70
N LYS A 33 -13.05 -4.31 -8.18
CA LYS A 33 -13.50 -5.71 -8.25
C LYS A 33 -13.97 -6.25 -6.90
N GLN A 34 -14.27 -5.37 -5.94
CA GLN A 34 -14.85 -5.81 -4.66
C GLN A 34 -16.14 -6.60 -4.90
N ILE A 35 -16.28 -7.69 -4.15
CA ILE A 35 -17.53 -8.47 -4.12
C ILE A 35 -18.60 -7.70 -3.35
N ASP A 36 -19.83 -7.72 -3.85
CA ASP A 36 -20.96 -7.01 -3.23
C ASP A 36 -21.53 -7.78 -2.02
N SER A 37 -21.39 -9.09 -2.04
CA SER A 37 -21.88 -9.97 -0.95
C SER A 37 -21.08 -11.25 -0.85
N LEU A 38 -20.98 -11.81 0.37
CA LEU A 38 -20.27 -13.06 0.64
C LEU A 38 -20.85 -14.27 -0.10
N ASN A 39 -22.15 -14.24 -0.42
CA ASN A 39 -22.82 -15.31 -1.16
C ASN A 39 -22.21 -15.50 -2.57
N GLN A 40 -21.58 -14.47 -3.13
CA GLN A 40 -20.88 -14.59 -4.42
C GLN A 40 -19.68 -15.56 -4.34
N LEU A 41 -19.10 -15.76 -3.14
CA LEU A 41 -18.01 -16.73 -2.93
C LEU A 41 -18.50 -18.19 -2.98
N GLU A 42 -19.79 -18.43 -3.17
CA GLU A 42 -20.32 -19.78 -3.47
C GLU A 42 -20.05 -20.21 -4.91
N ASP A 43 -19.71 -19.25 -5.80
CA ASP A 43 -19.17 -19.56 -7.12
C ASP A 43 -17.70 -19.99 -6.98
N ASP A 44 -17.44 -21.26 -7.24
CA ASP A 44 -16.09 -21.86 -7.16
C ASP A 44 -15.06 -21.13 -8.04
N ASN A 45 -15.47 -20.59 -9.19
CA ASN A 45 -14.56 -19.88 -10.09
C ASN A 45 -14.18 -18.53 -9.49
N LEU A 46 -15.15 -17.79 -8.93
CA LEU A 46 -14.90 -16.54 -8.25
C LEU A 46 -14.03 -16.75 -7.01
N LEU A 47 -14.34 -17.74 -6.19
CA LEU A 47 -13.55 -18.06 -5.01
C LEU A 47 -12.09 -18.39 -5.36
N ARG A 48 -11.86 -19.22 -6.39
CA ARG A 48 -10.51 -19.53 -6.88
C ARG A 48 -9.79 -18.30 -7.39
N PHE A 49 -10.49 -17.43 -8.12
CA PHE A 49 -9.92 -16.17 -8.61
C PHE A 49 -9.48 -15.28 -7.44
N GLU A 50 -10.33 -15.07 -6.42
CA GLU A 50 -10.02 -14.25 -5.25
C GLU A 50 -8.83 -14.81 -4.46
N VAL A 51 -8.76 -16.13 -4.27
CA VAL A 51 -7.63 -16.78 -3.60
C VAL A 51 -6.33 -16.59 -4.39
N LEU A 52 -6.34 -16.83 -5.70
CA LEU A 52 -5.16 -16.65 -6.55
C LEU A 52 -4.72 -15.17 -6.60
N PHE A 53 -5.69 -14.27 -6.67
CA PHE A 53 -5.41 -12.83 -6.63
C PHE A 53 -4.77 -12.42 -5.31
N ALA A 54 -5.31 -12.87 -4.17
CA ALA A 54 -4.75 -12.59 -2.85
C ALA A 54 -3.33 -13.15 -2.68
N LEU A 55 -3.06 -14.38 -3.13
CA LEU A 55 -1.72 -14.99 -3.10
C LEU A 55 -0.73 -14.19 -3.96
N THR A 56 -1.14 -13.78 -5.16
CA THR A 56 -0.32 -12.96 -6.06
C THR A 56 -0.01 -11.61 -5.42
N PHE A 57 -1.03 -10.97 -4.84
CA PHE A 57 -0.88 -9.67 -4.19
C PHE A 57 0.09 -9.74 -3.00
N VAL A 58 -0.04 -10.73 -2.12
CA VAL A 58 0.87 -10.94 -0.97
C VAL A 58 2.29 -11.17 -1.46
N SER A 59 2.48 -11.99 -2.51
CA SER A 59 3.81 -12.27 -3.07
C SER A 59 4.47 -11.00 -3.60
N LEU A 60 3.74 -10.19 -4.37
CA LEU A 60 4.23 -8.90 -4.87
C LEU A 60 4.51 -7.90 -3.75
N LEU A 61 3.67 -7.87 -2.71
CA LEU A 61 3.87 -7.04 -1.52
C LEU A 61 5.16 -7.42 -0.80
N ALA A 62 5.40 -8.71 -0.60
CA ALA A 62 6.61 -9.21 0.04
C ALA A 62 7.87 -8.85 -0.77
N ILE A 63 7.86 -9.09 -2.09
CA ILE A 63 8.96 -8.72 -2.98
C ILE A 63 9.25 -7.21 -2.88
N ARG A 64 8.21 -6.38 -2.96
CA ARG A 64 8.35 -4.93 -2.85
C ARG A 64 8.90 -4.52 -1.48
N PHE A 65 8.38 -5.08 -0.39
CA PHE A 65 8.82 -4.77 0.96
C PHE A 65 10.30 -5.08 1.17
N PHE A 66 10.75 -6.28 0.81
CA PHE A 66 12.15 -6.69 0.95
C PHE A 66 13.08 -5.90 0.03
N TYR A 67 12.65 -5.62 -1.21
CA TYR A 67 13.42 -4.78 -2.13
C TYR A 67 13.61 -3.36 -1.56
N MET A 68 12.51 -2.70 -1.15
CA MET A 68 12.56 -1.35 -0.60
C MET A 68 13.42 -1.28 0.67
N ARG A 69 13.27 -2.25 1.56
CA ARG A 69 14.05 -2.30 2.81
C ARG A 69 15.56 -2.47 2.58
N LYS A 70 15.94 -3.23 1.56
CA LYS A 70 17.36 -3.52 1.24
C LYS A 70 18.03 -2.39 0.46
N THR A 71 17.31 -1.74 -0.44
CA THR A 71 17.93 -0.91 -1.49
C THR A 71 17.60 0.57 -1.39
N GLN A 72 16.56 0.95 -0.66
CA GLN A 72 16.08 2.32 -0.65
C GLN A 72 16.24 2.99 0.72
N LYS A 73 16.63 4.28 0.67
CA LYS A 73 16.64 5.16 1.84
C LYS A 73 15.46 6.14 1.78
N SER A 74 15.16 6.78 2.89
CA SER A 74 14.12 7.82 2.93
C SER A 74 14.47 8.97 1.98
N SER A 75 13.49 9.44 1.21
CA SER A 75 13.62 10.62 0.34
C SER A 75 13.32 11.94 1.07
N LEU A 76 12.95 11.88 2.35
CA LEU A 76 12.69 13.08 3.13
C LEU A 76 13.99 13.88 3.35
N PRO A 77 13.96 15.22 3.18
CA PRO A 77 15.09 16.09 3.47
C PRO A 77 15.65 15.88 4.89
N GLU A 78 16.95 16.04 5.05
CA GLU A 78 17.61 15.83 6.37
C GLU A 78 17.08 16.77 7.45
N ASN A 79 16.75 18.00 7.07
CA ASN A 79 16.19 19.03 7.96
C ASN A 79 14.70 18.88 8.26
N THR A 80 14.05 17.82 7.76
CA THR A 80 12.63 17.54 8.05
C THR A 80 12.43 17.34 9.56
N PRO A 81 11.44 17.99 10.19
CA PRO A 81 11.13 17.83 11.61
C PRO A 81 10.91 16.37 12.00
N LYS A 82 11.35 16.00 13.21
CA LYS A 82 11.21 14.63 13.73
C LYS A 82 9.76 14.14 13.74
N SER A 83 8.81 15.02 14.05
CA SER A 83 7.37 14.71 14.02
C SER A 83 6.87 14.31 12.63
N GLN A 84 7.30 15.02 11.59
CA GLN A 84 6.93 14.68 10.20
C GLN A 84 7.58 13.37 9.75
N LYS A 85 8.85 13.12 10.11
CA LYS A 85 9.51 11.82 9.86
C LYS A 85 8.79 10.68 10.54
N LEU A 86 8.34 10.88 11.79
CA LEU A 86 7.58 9.87 12.53
C LEU A 86 6.20 9.64 11.89
N ALA A 87 5.48 10.72 11.55
CA ALA A 87 4.18 10.62 10.87
C ALA A 87 4.30 9.84 9.55
N ALA A 88 5.28 10.18 8.71
CA ALA A 88 5.54 9.45 7.47
C ALA A 88 5.82 7.96 7.72
N LYS A 89 6.62 7.64 8.75
CA LYS A 89 6.91 6.24 9.12
C LYS A 89 5.66 5.50 9.57
N ILE A 90 4.80 6.13 10.39
CA ILE A 90 3.55 5.53 10.88
C ILE A 90 2.60 5.25 9.70
N VAL A 91 2.40 6.24 8.81
CA VAL A 91 1.53 6.09 7.64
C VAL A 91 2.02 4.95 6.72
N HIS A 92 3.31 4.93 6.38
CA HIS A 92 3.85 3.87 5.53
C HIS A 92 3.77 2.49 6.18
N LEU A 93 4.12 2.37 7.48
CA LEU A 93 4.02 1.11 8.20
C LEU A 93 2.57 0.65 8.31
N GLY A 94 1.65 1.55 8.64
CA GLY A 94 0.21 1.27 8.66
C GLY A 94 -0.31 0.77 7.32
N MET A 95 0.10 1.41 6.21
CA MET A 95 -0.25 0.93 4.87
C MET A 95 0.27 -0.49 4.61
N TYR A 96 1.53 -0.81 4.96
CA TYR A 96 2.04 -2.17 4.80
C TYR A 96 1.28 -3.19 5.64
N ILE A 97 0.92 -2.84 6.88
CA ILE A 97 0.13 -3.72 7.76
C ILE A 97 -1.26 -3.97 7.14
N CYS A 98 -1.97 -2.93 6.70
CA CYS A 98 -3.29 -3.09 6.09
C CYS A 98 -3.22 -3.86 4.77
N LEU A 99 -2.25 -3.53 3.90
CA LEU A 99 -2.04 -4.21 2.62
C LEU A 99 -1.66 -5.70 2.79
N ALA A 100 -1.12 -6.09 3.94
CA ALA A 100 -0.92 -7.49 4.29
C ALA A 100 -2.18 -8.11 4.92
N ALA A 101 -2.82 -7.41 5.87
CA ALA A 101 -3.99 -7.92 6.60
C ALA A 101 -5.18 -8.20 5.67
N ILE A 102 -5.43 -7.35 4.66
CA ILE A 102 -6.54 -7.51 3.72
C ILE A 102 -6.45 -8.85 2.97
N PRO A 103 -5.39 -9.18 2.21
CA PRO A 103 -5.33 -10.44 1.50
C PRO A 103 -5.18 -11.65 2.44
N PHE A 104 -4.50 -11.53 3.58
CA PHE A 104 -4.42 -12.63 4.54
C PHE A 104 -5.78 -12.98 5.14
N SER A 105 -6.57 -11.98 5.57
CA SER A 105 -7.93 -12.23 6.03
C SER A 105 -8.84 -12.75 4.92
N GLY A 106 -8.69 -12.25 3.69
CA GLY A 106 -9.38 -12.77 2.51
C GLY A 106 -9.06 -14.24 2.24
N LEU A 107 -7.79 -14.66 2.36
CA LEU A 107 -7.39 -16.07 2.24
C LEU A 107 -8.02 -16.95 3.34
N ILE A 108 -8.11 -16.42 4.56
CA ILE A 108 -8.78 -17.16 5.67
C ILE A 108 -10.28 -17.27 5.39
N ILE A 109 -10.94 -16.21 4.91
CA ILE A 109 -12.35 -16.24 4.49
C ILE A 109 -12.53 -17.31 3.41
N GLY A 110 -11.70 -17.29 2.37
CA GLY A 110 -11.75 -18.28 1.28
C GLY A 110 -11.57 -19.72 1.78
N LEU A 111 -10.64 -19.95 2.72
CA LEU A 111 -10.43 -21.25 3.35
C LEU A 111 -11.66 -21.70 4.15
N LEU A 112 -12.28 -20.80 4.92
CA LEU A 112 -13.50 -21.11 5.69
C LEU A 112 -14.66 -21.47 4.76
N PHE A 113 -14.84 -20.75 3.65
CA PHE A 113 -15.83 -21.08 2.64
C PHE A 113 -15.59 -22.45 2.02
N TRP A 114 -14.35 -22.77 1.68
CA TRP A 114 -13.97 -24.06 1.14
C TRP A 114 -14.22 -25.23 2.13
N LEU A 115 -14.04 -24.98 3.44
CA LEU A 115 -14.32 -25.95 4.50
C LEU A 115 -15.81 -26.03 4.87
N GLY A 116 -16.68 -25.24 4.24
CA GLY A 116 -18.12 -25.18 4.55
C GLY A 116 -18.46 -24.41 5.83
N LEU A 117 -17.49 -23.72 6.44
CA LEU A 117 -17.65 -22.88 7.64
C LEU A 117 -18.06 -21.45 7.26
N LYS A 118 -19.23 -21.33 6.61
CA LYS A 118 -19.70 -20.07 6.03
C LYS A 118 -20.37 -19.15 7.04
N ASP A 119 -20.74 -19.67 8.22
CA ASP A 119 -21.46 -18.95 9.28
C ASP A 119 -20.80 -19.14 10.64
N GLY A 120 -21.13 -18.24 11.57
CA GLY A 120 -20.70 -18.32 12.96
C GLY A 120 -19.66 -17.31 13.37
N VAL A 121 -19.23 -17.41 14.63
CA VAL A 121 -18.38 -16.39 15.27
C VAL A 121 -17.02 -16.25 14.59
N LEU A 122 -16.41 -17.36 14.16
CA LEU A 122 -15.08 -17.35 13.59
C LEU A 122 -15.01 -16.54 12.29
N ILE A 123 -15.90 -16.85 11.34
CA ILE A 123 -15.91 -16.14 10.06
C ILE A 123 -16.27 -14.65 10.26
N ASN A 124 -17.21 -14.34 11.15
CA ASN A 124 -17.61 -12.96 11.43
C ASN A 124 -16.44 -12.14 12.01
N ILE A 125 -15.60 -12.71 12.85
CA ILE A 125 -14.38 -12.04 13.34
C ILE A 125 -13.43 -11.77 12.20
N VAL A 126 -13.18 -12.74 11.32
CA VAL A 126 -12.23 -12.57 10.19
C VAL A 126 -12.74 -11.53 9.19
N ILE A 127 -14.07 -11.54 8.90
CA ILE A 127 -14.71 -10.52 8.08
C ILE A 127 -14.54 -9.14 8.72
N GLY A 128 -14.82 -8.99 10.01
CA GLY A 128 -14.64 -7.72 10.72
C GLY A 128 -13.19 -7.18 10.66
N ILE A 129 -12.20 -8.05 10.78
CA ILE A 129 -10.79 -7.70 10.61
C ILE A 129 -10.52 -7.22 9.17
N HIS A 130 -11.05 -7.92 8.17
CA HIS A 130 -10.92 -7.58 6.77
C HIS A 130 -11.52 -6.19 6.48
N GLU A 131 -12.76 -5.97 6.84
CA GLU A 131 -13.48 -4.70 6.64
C GLU A 131 -12.81 -3.54 7.37
N PHE A 132 -12.36 -3.77 8.61
CA PHE A 132 -11.59 -2.77 9.35
C PHE A 132 -10.29 -2.39 8.63
N ALA A 133 -9.52 -3.37 8.15
CA ALA A 133 -8.29 -3.12 7.42
C ALA A 133 -8.55 -2.39 6.08
N VAL A 134 -9.63 -2.74 5.37
CA VAL A 134 -10.08 -2.04 4.14
C VAL A 134 -10.47 -0.60 4.46
N SER A 135 -11.25 -0.38 5.52
CA SER A 135 -11.63 0.98 5.93
C SER A 135 -10.41 1.84 6.31
N LEU A 136 -9.49 1.26 7.07
CA LEU A 136 -8.28 1.95 7.54
C LEU A 136 -7.34 2.30 6.38
N ILE A 137 -7.18 1.42 5.39
CA ILE A 137 -6.27 1.68 4.26
C ILE A 137 -6.72 2.88 3.42
N TYR A 138 -8.02 3.13 3.26
CA TYR A 138 -8.52 4.32 2.57
C TYR A 138 -8.05 5.62 3.24
N TRP A 139 -8.14 5.69 4.57
CA TRP A 139 -7.67 6.85 5.32
C TRP A 139 -6.16 7.03 5.20
N LEU A 140 -5.40 5.94 5.31
CA LEU A 140 -3.94 6.00 5.21
C LEU A 140 -3.48 6.43 3.83
N ILE A 141 -4.12 5.92 2.76
CA ILE A 141 -3.82 6.35 1.38
C ILE A 141 -4.20 7.83 1.19
N GLY A 142 -5.36 8.26 1.70
CA GLY A 142 -5.76 9.67 1.65
C GLY A 142 -4.72 10.59 2.29
N ILE A 143 -4.26 10.26 3.49
CA ILE A 143 -3.21 11.00 4.21
C ILE A 143 -1.90 10.97 3.41
N HIS A 144 -1.52 9.81 2.86
CA HIS A 144 -0.31 9.65 2.06
C HIS A 144 -0.33 10.52 0.80
N VAL A 145 -1.44 10.54 0.06
CA VAL A 145 -1.61 11.37 -1.14
C VAL A 145 -1.59 12.85 -0.81
N VAL A 146 -2.30 13.27 0.25
CA VAL A 146 -2.28 14.66 0.72
C VAL A 146 -0.86 15.09 1.10
N ALA A 147 -0.12 14.25 1.83
CA ALA A 147 1.27 14.52 2.16
C ALA A 147 2.17 14.63 0.91
N ALA A 148 1.96 13.77 -0.09
CA ALA A 148 2.71 13.83 -1.35
C ALA A 148 2.43 15.15 -2.11
N ILE A 149 1.17 15.59 -2.17
CA ILE A 149 0.79 16.89 -2.77
C ILE A 149 1.40 18.05 -1.99
N TYR A 150 1.39 17.99 -0.66
CA TYR A 150 2.02 19.01 0.19
C TYR A 150 3.51 19.15 -0.12
N HIS A 151 4.25 18.04 -0.22
CA HIS A 151 5.66 18.05 -0.60
C HIS A 151 5.89 18.58 -2.02
N ARG A 152 4.98 18.31 -2.96
CA ARG A 152 5.01 18.89 -4.30
C ARG A 152 4.89 20.41 -4.27
N ILE A 153 3.96 20.95 -3.47
CA ILE A 153 3.77 22.41 -3.32
C ILE A 153 5.02 23.06 -2.72
N ARG A 154 5.65 22.37 -1.79
CA ARG A 154 6.91 22.82 -1.16
C ARG A 154 8.13 22.73 -2.06
N LYS A 155 8.05 21.99 -3.17
CA LYS A 155 9.17 21.76 -4.10
C LYS A 155 10.43 21.26 -3.40
N ASP A 156 10.29 20.33 -2.47
CA ASP A 156 11.39 19.80 -1.65
C ASP A 156 11.98 18.49 -2.19
N GLY A 157 11.60 18.07 -3.40
CA GLY A 157 12.12 16.90 -4.10
C GLY A 157 11.49 15.57 -3.73
N VAL A 158 10.67 15.52 -2.68
CA VAL A 158 10.02 14.27 -2.23
C VAL A 158 9.06 13.73 -3.29
N TRP A 159 8.25 14.61 -3.92
CA TRP A 159 7.37 14.22 -5.02
C TRP A 159 8.16 13.60 -6.19
N SER A 160 9.16 14.29 -6.68
CA SER A 160 9.98 13.86 -7.81
C SER A 160 10.76 12.58 -7.54
N SER A 161 10.97 12.24 -6.26
CA SER A 161 11.66 11.01 -5.88
C SER A 161 10.87 9.75 -6.23
N MET A 162 9.52 9.80 -6.21
CA MET A 162 8.66 8.64 -6.43
C MET A 162 7.77 8.77 -7.67
N VAL A 163 7.35 10.01 -8.03
CA VAL A 163 6.47 10.26 -9.17
C VAL A 163 7.32 10.51 -10.43
N PRO A 164 7.16 9.71 -11.50
CA PRO A 164 7.99 9.84 -12.71
C PRO A 164 7.58 10.99 -13.62
N PHE A 165 6.35 11.50 -13.46
CA PHE A 165 5.80 12.61 -14.26
C PHE A 165 5.56 13.84 -13.38
N TRP A 166 5.42 15.03 -14.02
CA TRP A 166 5.27 16.31 -13.33
C TRP A 166 6.36 16.57 -12.29
N LYS A 167 7.59 16.30 -12.67
CA LYS A 167 8.75 16.58 -11.80
C LYS A 167 8.78 18.04 -11.37
N GLU A 168 9.28 18.27 -10.17
CA GLU A 168 9.57 19.60 -9.68
C GLU A 168 10.74 20.16 -10.48
N TYR A 169 10.54 21.33 -11.10
CA TYR A 169 11.63 22.07 -11.72
C TYR A 169 12.26 22.96 -10.63
N ASN A 170 13.55 22.79 -10.42
CA ASN A 170 14.37 23.67 -9.59
C ASN A 170 14.76 24.91 -10.38
#